data_be5cf436b5fc2f2bee5753bbcd6b984c
#
_entry.id   be5cf436b5fc2f2bee5753bbcd6b984c
#
_cell.length_a   1.000
_cell.length_b   1.000
_cell.length_c   1.000
_cell.angle_alpha   90.00
_cell.angle_beta   90.00
_cell.angle_gamma   90.00
#
_symmetry.space_group_name_H-M   'P 1'
#
loop_
_entity.id
_entity.type
_entity.pdbx_description
1 polymer ?
#
loop_
_entity_poly.entity_id
_entity_poly.type
_entity_poly.pdbx_seq_one_letter_code
_entity_poly.pdbx_strand_id
1 'polypeptide(L)'
;MDKNVVGWIEIPAIDLDRAQKFYEEVLGLELERHTMGPLEMAWFPWIEDAVGSPASLVKMEEFYKPSTDGVLIYFTSPSGDADNELARVEQAGGKLLRPKTHISDEYGYYGLLLDTEGNRIAIHSRQ
;
A
#
# COMPACT_ATOMS: atom_id res chain seq x y z
N MET A 1 -22.08 5.15 15.29
CA MET A 1 -21.37 4.15 14.49
C MET A 1 -20.23 3.60 15.31
N ASP A 2 -20.13 2.29 15.40
CA ASP A 2 -19.14 1.61 16.24
C ASP A 2 -18.01 0.95 15.44
N LYS A 3 -17.96 1.17 14.13
CA LYS A 3 -16.98 0.57 13.23
C LYS A 3 -16.47 1.60 12.23
N ASN A 4 -15.23 1.39 11.76
CA ASN A 4 -14.74 2.13 10.62
C ASN A 4 -15.47 1.66 9.36
N VAL A 5 -15.80 2.60 8.47
CA VAL A 5 -16.59 2.29 7.28
C VAL A 5 -15.83 1.35 6.33
N VAL A 6 -14.51 1.55 6.20
CA VAL A 6 -13.69 0.73 5.30
C VAL A 6 -13.24 -0.53 6.05
N GLY A 7 -13.68 -1.70 5.56
CA GLY A 7 -13.40 -2.97 6.21
C GLY A 7 -12.41 -3.87 5.49
N TRP A 8 -12.11 -3.58 4.22
CA TRP A 8 -11.19 -4.38 3.40
C TRP A 8 -10.77 -3.57 2.19
N ILE A 9 -9.50 -3.69 1.80
CA ILE A 9 -8.95 -2.99 0.64
C ILE A 9 -8.27 -4.01 -0.27
N GLU A 10 -8.50 -3.91 -1.58
CA GLU A 10 -7.83 -4.75 -2.57
C GLU A 10 -7.06 -3.86 -3.53
N ILE A 11 -5.79 -4.19 -3.72
CA ILE A 11 -4.87 -3.46 -4.61
C ILE A 11 -4.54 -4.39 -5.78
N PRO A 12 -4.94 -4.03 -7.01
CA PRO A 12 -4.68 -4.87 -8.17
C PRO A 12 -3.18 -5.03 -8.47
N ALA A 13 -2.79 -6.23 -8.87
CA ALA A 13 -1.43 -6.52 -9.31
C ALA A 13 -1.48 -7.33 -10.60
N ILE A 14 -0.58 -7.02 -11.53
CA ILE A 14 -0.39 -7.79 -12.76
C ILE A 14 0.52 -8.98 -12.47
N ASP A 15 1.59 -8.72 -11.73
CA ASP A 15 2.56 -9.73 -11.31
C ASP A 15 2.60 -9.73 -9.78
N LEU A 16 1.98 -10.74 -9.18
CA LEU A 16 1.82 -10.78 -7.72
C LEU A 16 3.16 -10.94 -6.99
N ASP A 17 4.08 -11.74 -7.55
CA ASP A 17 5.40 -11.90 -6.96
C ASP A 17 6.16 -10.57 -6.93
N ARG A 18 6.12 -9.86 -8.03
CA ARG A 18 6.78 -8.55 -8.14
C ARG A 18 6.14 -7.53 -7.20
N ALA A 19 4.83 -7.48 -7.16
CA ALA A 19 4.10 -6.57 -6.28
C ALA A 19 4.41 -6.86 -4.81
N GLN A 20 4.36 -8.13 -4.42
CA GLN A 20 4.66 -8.54 -3.05
C GLN A 20 6.05 -8.12 -2.63
N LYS A 21 7.03 -8.38 -3.47
CA LYS A 21 8.42 -8.01 -3.18
C LYS A 21 8.56 -6.50 -3.00
N PHE A 22 7.91 -5.72 -3.86
CA PHE A 22 7.93 -4.27 -3.77
C PHE A 22 7.40 -3.78 -2.41
N TYR A 23 6.20 -4.22 -2.04
CA TYR A 23 5.59 -3.75 -0.79
C TYR A 23 6.33 -4.24 0.45
N GLU A 24 6.84 -5.46 0.41
CA GLU A 24 7.65 -5.98 1.52
C GLU A 24 8.92 -5.15 1.72
N GLU A 25 9.58 -4.77 0.63
CA GLU A 25 10.80 -3.98 0.70
C GLU A 25 10.53 -2.54 1.14
N VAL A 26 9.52 -1.90 0.55
CA VAL A 26 9.20 -0.49 0.85
C VAL A 26 8.68 -0.34 2.27
N LEU A 27 7.75 -1.18 2.68
CA LEU A 27 7.09 -1.05 3.99
C LEU A 27 7.85 -1.77 5.11
N GLY A 28 8.80 -2.63 4.76
CA GLY A 28 9.59 -3.35 5.75
C GLY A 28 8.80 -4.39 6.53
N LEU A 29 7.92 -5.13 5.84
CA LEU A 29 7.08 -6.14 6.45
C LEU A 29 6.88 -7.32 5.50
N GLU A 30 6.22 -8.38 5.96
CA GLU A 30 5.98 -9.58 5.15
C GLU A 30 4.49 -9.73 4.87
N LEU A 31 4.17 -10.12 3.62
CA LEU A 31 2.82 -10.42 3.20
C LEU A 31 2.62 -11.94 3.17
N GLU A 32 1.37 -12.37 3.36
CA GLU A 32 1.01 -13.78 3.41
C GLU A 32 0.19 -14.15 2.18
N ARG A 33 0.63 -15.21 1.47
CA ARG A 33 -0.04 -15.69 0.25
C ARG A 33 -1.28 -16.50 0.54
N HIS A 34 -2.33 -16.22 -0.22
CA HIS A 34 -3.59 -16.96 -0.19
C HIS A 34 -4.10 -17.17 -1.60
N THR A 35 -4.76 -18.30 -1.83
CA THR A 35 -5.40 -18.58 -3.10
C THR A 35 -6.86 -18.95 -2.83
N MET A 36 -7.79 -18.28 -3.51
CA MET A 36 -9.21 -18.55 -3.40
C MET A 36 -9.79 -18.69 -4.81
N GLY A 37 -9.90 -19.96 -5.30
CA GLY A 37 -10.31 -20.22 -6.66
C GLY A 37 -9.35 -19.56 -7.63
N PRO A 38 -9.83 -18.71 -8.57
CA PRO A 38 -8.97 -18.02 -9.52
C PRO A 38 -8.23 -16.82 -8.94
N LEU A 39 -8.55 -16.41 -7.70
CA LEU A 39 -7.90 -15.27 -7.05
C LEU A 39 -6.58 -15.68 -6.41
N GLU A 40 -5.52 -14.96 -6.77
CA GLU A 40 -4.22 -15.06 -6.09
C GLU A 40 -4.05 -13.79 -5.28
N MET A 41 -3.75 -13.94 -4.00
CA MET A 41 -3.71 -12.80 -3.06
C MET A 41 -2.44 -12.80 -2.23
N ALA A 42 -2.02 -11.63 -1.81
CA ALA A 42 -0.97 -11.44 -0.82
C ALA A 42 -1.50 -10.46 0.23
N TRP A 43 -1.74 -10.97 1.43
CA TRP A 43 -2.35 -10.19 2.50
C TRP A 43 -1.31 -9.44 3.31
N PHE A 44 -1.58 -8.15 3.53
CA PHE A 44 -0.79 -7.34 4.46
C PHE A 44 -1.03 -7.80 5.89
N PRO A 45 -0.04 -7.63 6.79
CA PRO A 45 -0.25 -7.96 8.20
C PRO A 45 -1.45 -7.21 8.77
N TRP A 46 -2.22 -7.89 9.59
CA TRP A 46 -3.40 -7.32 10.23
C TRP A 46 -3.29 -7.44 11.74
N ILE A 47 -3.58 -6.35 12.44
CA ILE A 47 -3.61 -6.32 13.90
C ILE A 47 -5.05 -6.08 14.32
N GLU A 48 -5.63 -7.07 15.00
CA GLU A 48 -7.02 -6.98 15.46
C GLU A 48 -7.16 -5.83 16.46
N ASP A 49 -8.27 -5.11 16.37
CA ASP A 49 -8.62 -3.97 17.21
C ASP A 49 -7.69 -2.76 17.06
N ALA A 50 -6.79 -2.76 16.10
CA ALA A 50 -5.99 -1.60 15.77
C ALA A 50 -6.72 -0.68 14.77
N VAL A 51 -6.29 0.56 14.71
CA VAL A 51 -6.81 1.53 13.73
C VAL A 51 -6.35 1.13 12.33
N GLY A 52 -7.21 1.33 11.35
CA GLY A 52 -6.90 1.04 9.97
C GLY A 52 -7.78 -0.06 9.39
N SER A 53 -7.46 -0.49 8.19
CA SER A 53 -8.17 -1.54 7.47
C SER A 53 -7.21 -2.63 7.03
N PRO A 54 -7.63 -3.90 7.08
CA PRO A 54 -6.85 -4.95 6.44
C PRO A 54 -6.86 -4.74 4.93
N ALA A 55 -5.85 -5.25 4.26
CA ALA A 55 -5.68 -5.06 2.83
C ALA A 55 -4.95 -6.24 2.19
N SER A 56 -5.13 -6.37 0.88
CA SER A 56 -4.51 -7.42 0.09
C SER A 56 -4.07 -6.90 -1.27
N LEU A 57 -2.96 -7.43 -1.77
CA LEU A 57 -2.70 -7.40 -3.20
C LEU A 57 -3.53 -8.50 -3.83
N VAL A 58 -4.09 -8.26 -5.02
CA VAL A 58 -4.95 -9.24 -5.70
C VAL A 58 -4.58 -9.33 -7.17
N LYS A 59 -4.38 -10.56 -7.65
CA LYS A 59 -4.19 -10.83 -9.07
C LYS A 59 -5.35 -11.66 -9.60
N MET A 60 -6.07 -11.11 -10.57
CA MET A 60 -7.07 -11.79 -11.38
C MET A 60 -7.33 -10.93 -12.60
N GLU A 61 -6.78 -11.32 -13.74
CA GLU A 61 -6.72 -10.47 -14.93
C GLU A 61 -8.07 -9.96 -15.42
N GLU A 62 -9.13 -10.75 -15.25
CA GLU A 62 -10.45 -10.37 -15.75
C GLU A 62 -11.08 -9.18 -15.03
N PHE A 63 -10.81 -9.04 -13.71
CA PHE A 63 -11.51 -8.07 -12.88
C PHE A 63 -10.62 -7.04 -12.20
N TYR A 64 -9.32 -7.32 -12.04
CA TYR A 64 -8.43 -6.47 -11.26
C TYR A 64 -7.34 -5.90 -12.16
N LYS A 65 -7.45 -4.59 -12.44
CA LYS A 65 -6.48 -3.88 -13.29
C LYS A 65 -5.89 -2.70 -12.54
N PRO A 66 -4.56 -2.61 -12.43
CA PRO A 66 -3.92 -1.43 -11.81
C PRO A 66 -4.23 -0.16 -12.59
N SER A 67 -4.22 0.96 -11.89
CA SER A 67 -4.48 2.27 -12.51
C SER A 67 -3.80 3.37 -11.73
N THR A 68 -3.31 4.38 -12.45
CA THR A 68 -2.78 5.60 -11.84
C THR A 68 -3.90 6.58 -11.49
N ASP A 69 -5.12 6.34 -12.00
CA ASP A 69 -6.25 7.27 -11.88
C ASP A 69 -7.35 6.77 -10.93
N GLY A 70 -7.11 5.64 -10.28
CA GLY A 70 -8.08 5.05 -9.38
C GLY A 70 -8.06 5.69 -7.98
N VAL A 71 -8.71 5.00 -7.05
CA VAL A 71 -8.75 5.40 -5.65
C VAL A 71 -7.34 5.48 -5.08
N LEU A 72 -7.08 6.54 -4.30
CA LEU A 72 -5.78 6.70 -3.63
C LEU A 72 -5.85 6.09 -2.24
N ILE A 73 -4.94 5.17 -1.97
CA ILE A 73 -4.83 4.52 -0.66
C ILE A 73 -3.63 5.11 0.07
N TYR A 74 -3.84 5.53 1.31
CA TYR A 74 -2.78 6.02 2.19
C TYR A 74 -2.35 4.89 3.12
N PHE A 75 -1.10 4.43 2.95
CA PHE A 75 -0.50 3.53 3.91
C PHE A 75 0.03 4.34 5.09
N THR A 76 -0.17 3.84 6.29
CA THR A 76 0.48 4.40 7.47
C THR A 76 1.92 3.93 7.48
N SER A 77 2.86 4.86 7.59
CA SER A 77 4.29 4.53 7.64
C SER A 77 4.57 3.59 8.82
N PRO A 78 5.02 2.34 8.57
CA PRO A 78 5.37 1.44 9.68
C PRO A 78 6.51 1.95 10.56
N SER A 79 7.43 2.73 10.00
CA SER A 79 8.56 3.29 10.77
C SER A 79 8.17 4.55 11.56
N GLY A 80 7.02 5.17 11.23
CA GLY A 80 6.61 6.43 11.82
C GLY A 80 7.14 7.67 11.13
N ASP A 81 8.02 7.51 10.15
CA ASP A 81 8.57 8.60 9.35
C ASP A 81 8.55 8.17 7.88
N ALA A 82 7.67 8.79 7.10
CA ALA A 82 7.46 8.42 5.69
C ALA A 82 8.73 8.53 4.83
N ASP A 83 9.70 9.36 5.21
CA ASP A 83 10.96 9.44 4.48
C ASP A 83 11.65 8.08 4.37
N ASN A 84 11.53 7.24 5.41
CA ASN A 84 12.17 5.93 5.41
C ASN A 84 11.60 5.03 4.30
N GLU A 85 10.27 4.95 4.21
CA GLU A 85 9.62 4.14 3.17
C GLU A 85 9.80 4.76 1.78
N LEU A 86 9.62 6.07 1.68
CA LEU A 86 9.73 6.77 0.39
C LEU A 86 11.13 6.63 -0.21
N ALA A 87 12.17 6.62 0.63
CA ALA A 87 13.55 6.45 0.18
C ALA A 87 13.81 5.08 -0.47
N ARG A 88 12.97 4.08 -0.19
CA ARG A 88 13.13 2.73 -0.73
C ARG A 88 12.36 2.48 -2.04
N VAL A 89 11.48 3.41 -2.43
CA VAL A 89 10.56 3.22 -3.56
C VAL A 89 11.28 2.95 -4.88
N GLU A 90 12.21 3.83 -5.27
CA GLU A 90 12.91 3.71 -6.57
C GLU A 90 13.76 2.45 -6.62
N GLN A 91 14.45 2.12 -5.56
CA GLN A 91 15.28 0.93 -5.47
C GLN A 91 14.44 -0.35 -5.54
N ALA A 92 13.23 -0.30 -5.01
CA ALA A 92 12.31 -1.44 -5.01
C ALA A 92 11.57 -1.62 -6.35
N GLY A 93 11.76 -0.70 -7.30
CA GLY A 93 11.18 -0.81 -8.64
C GLY A 93 9.98 0.08 -8.91
N GLY A 94 9.59 0.91 -7.94
CA GLY A 94 8.53 1.88 -8.12
C GLY A 94 9.05 3.23 -8.58
N LYS A 95 8.19 4.24 -8.49
CA LYS A 95 8.55 5.59 -8.88
C LYS A 95 8.05 6.58 -7.83
N LEU A 96 8.93 7.42 -7.32
CA LEU A 96 8.53 8.50 -6.42
C LEU A 96 7.88 9.62 -7.21
N LEU A 97 6.64 9.97 -6.87
CA LEU A 97 5.91 11.06 -7.52
C LEU A 97 6.00 12.35 -6.73
N ARG A 98 5.99 12.25 -5.41
CA ARG A 98 6.08 13.40 -4.52
C ARG A 98 6.83 13.00 -3.25
N PRO A 99 7.89 13.73 -2.88
CA PRO A 99 8.59 13.44 -1.63
C PRO A 99 7.73 13.81 -0.43
N LYS A 100 8.20 13.48 0.77
CA LYS A 100 7.52 13.80 2.01
C LYS A 100 7.15 15.28 2.04
N THR A 101 5.87 15.57 2.17
CA THR A 101 5.28 16.91 2.10
C THR A 101 4.43 17.16 3.33
N HIS A 102 4.59 18.32 3.93
CA HIS A 102 3.82 18.72 5.11
C HIS A 102 2.35 18.95 4.74
N ILE A 103 1.45 18.34 5.51
CA ILE A 103 0.00 18.57 5.39
C ILE A 103 -0.38 19.67 6.37
N SER A 104 -0.16 19.42 7.66
CA SER A 104 -0.46 20.33 8.76
C SER A 104 0.20 19.78 10.03
N ASP A 105 0.28 20.61 11.06
CA ASP A 105 0.82 20.15 12.34
C ASP A 105 -0.04 19.05 12.95
N GLU A 106 -1.34 19.10 12.70
CA GLU A 106 -2.27 18.09 13.20
C GLU A 106 -2.18 16.77 12.43
N TYR A 107 -2.08 16.83 11.10
CA TYR A 107 -2.17 15.63 10.25
C TYR A 107 -0.83 15.12 9.73
N GLY A 108 0.25 15.86 9.93
CA GLY A 108 1.60 15.38 9.63
C GLY A 108 1.99 15.52 8.16
N TYR A 109 2.44 14.42 7.56
CA TYR A 109 3.12 14.41 6.26
C TYR A 109 2.62 13.29 5.37
N TYR A 110 2.81 13.45 4.05
CA TYR A 110 2.53 12.39 3.09
C TYR A 110 3.51 12.46 1.93
N GLY A 111 3.62 11.36 1.20
CA GLY A 111 4.30 11.30 -0.07
C GLY A 111 3.52 10.43 -1.03
N LEU A 112 3.81 10.57 -2.33
CA LEU A 112 3.12 9.82 -3.39
C LEU A 112 4.11 9.01 -4.20
N LEU A 113 3.67 7.83 -4.63
CA LEU A 113 4.48 6.94 -5.43
C LEU A 113 3.63 6.14 -6.40
N LEU A 114 4.28 5.57 -7.42
CA LEU A 114 3.72 4.48 -8.21
C LEU A 114 4.37 3.19 -7.75
N ASP A 115 3.56 2.17 -7.52
CA ASP A 115 4.09 0.85 -7.22
C ASP A 115 4.59 0.18 -8.51
N THR A 116 5.10 -1.06 -8.43
CA THR A 116 5.62 -1.77 -9.59
C THR A 116 4.54 -2.15 -10.59
N GLU A 117 3.26 -2.08 -10.20
CA GLU A 117 2.13 -2.48 -11.03
C GLU A 117 1.45 -1.28 -11.72
N GLY A 118 1.83 -0.06 -11.34
CA GLY A 118 1.24 1.15 -11.89
C GLY A 118 0.10 1.73 -11.06
N ASN A 119 -0.05 1.30 -9.81
CA ASN A 119 -1.00 1.92 -8.90
C ASN A 119 -0.38 3.14 -8.24
N ARG A 120 -1.17 4.22 -8.10
CA ARG A 120 -0.76 5.40 -7.35
C ARG A 120 -1.11 5.20 -5.88
N ILE A 121 -0.11 5.33 -5.02
CA ILE A 121 -0.20 5.04 -3.58
C ILE A 121 0.37 6.23 -2.80
N ALA A 122 -0.16 6.46 -1.62
CA ALA A 122 0.38 7.45 -0.69
C ALA A 122 0.91 6.76 0.57
N ILE A 123 1.88 7.39 1.21
CA ILE A 123 2.39 6.99 2.53
C ILE A 123 2.28 8.19 3.45
N HIS A 124 1.74 7.96 4.64
CA HIS A 124 1.46 8.99 5.64
C HIS A 124 2.25 8.73 6.91
N SER A 125 2.72 9.80 7.54
CA SER A 125 3.30 9.74 8.87
C SER A 125 3.03 11.02 9.64
N ARG A 126 3.17 10.95 10.96
CA ARG A 126 3.00 12.13 11.83
C ARG A 126 4.27 12.95 11.97
N GLN A 127 5.41 12.33 11.62
CA GLN A 127 6.72 12.99 11.69
C GLN A 127 7.37 13.07 10.32
#